data_74f0cb1135f833d45122b3184e99e848
#
_entry.id   74f0cb1135f833d45122b3184e99e848
#
_cell.length_a   1.000
_cell.length_b   1.000
_cell.length_c   1.000
_cell.angle_alpha   90.00
_cell.angle_beta   90.00
_cell.angle_gamma   90.00
#
_symmetry.space_group_name_H-M   'P 1'
#
loop_
_entity.id
_entity.type
_entity.pdbx_description
1 polymer ?
#
loop_
_entity_poly.entity_id
_entity_poly.type
_entity_poly.pdbx_seq_one_letter_code
_entity_poly.pdbx_strand_id
1 'polypeptide(L)'
;NPRDLEVAITKKEAAGASEEELAVLRARLRRIDGMVESNPMLGLRGVRLSVVFSDLPLMQVRAVATAAARLIKEGVDPRPEIMVPLVSITAEHVQTREVIERVIAEVSAEEGVELNIPVGTMLELPRACMVADEIAHHADFFCFGTNDLTQTTFGFSRDDAEAKFIPLYMHKKILKDNPFETIDTAVLELVRMAVEKGRATNPDMHFGVCGEHGGDPKSIKGLFNVADVDYVSCSPYRVPLARLAAAQAKLEAEHSA
;
A
#
# COMPACT_ATOMS: atom_id res chain seq x y z
N ASN A 1 -4.80 -15.73 19.55
CA ASN A 1 -3.41 -15.54 19.92
C ASN A 1 -2.82 -16.89 20.35
N PRO A 2 -1.61 -17.32 19.88
CA PRO A 2 -0.96 -18.57 20.28
C PRO A 2 -0.91 -18.75 21.80
N ARG A 3 -0.51 -17.72 22.52
CA ARG A 3 -0.37 -17.70 23.97
C ARG A 3 -1.66 -18.02 24.73
N ASP A 4 -2.80 -17.51 24.24
CA ASP A 4 -4.10 -17.81 24.87
C ASP A 4 -4.48 -19.28 24.68
N LEU A 5 -4.08 -19.84 23.53
CA LEU A 5 -4.34 -21.24 23.22
C LEU A 5 -3.42 -22.18 24.02
N GLU A 6 -2.16 -21.82 24.24
CA GLU A 6 -1.23 -22.54 25.13
C GLU A 6 -1.77 -22.57 26.55
N VAL A 7 -2.22 -21.42 27.07
CA VAL A 7 -2.84 -21.33 28.40
C VAL A 7 -4.12 -22.19 28.49
N ALA A 8 -4.93 -22.17 27.42
CA ALA A 8 -6.14 -22.99 27.36
C ALA A 8 -5.81 -24.50 27.35
N ILE A 9 -4.80 -24.93 26.63
CA ILE A 9 -4.30 -26.31 26.59
C ILE A 9 -3.86 -26.71 28.00
N THR A 10 -2.98 -25.94 28.64
CA THR A 10 -2.46 -26.22 29.99
C THR A 10 -3.58 -26.32 31.02
N LYS A 11 -4.58 -25.42 30.97
CA LYS A 11 -5.74 -25.49 31.87
C LYS A 11 -6.58 -26.73 31.64
N LYS A 12 -6.80 -27.16 30.41
CA LYS A 12 -7.56 -28.35 30.08
C LYS A 12 -6.82 -29.64 30.45
N GLU A 13 -5.51 -29.68 30.27
CA GLU A 13 -4.65 -30.78 30.75
C GLU A 13 -4.75 -30.93 32.26
N ALA A 14 -4.64 -29.82 33.00
CA ALA A 14 -4.79 -29.84 34.46
C ALA A 14 -6.21 -30.26 34.95
N ALA A 15 -7.23 -30.03 34.12
CA ALA A 15 -8.60 -30.40 34.37
C ALA A 15 -8.94 -31.87 33.96
N GLY A 16 -7.97 -32.61 33.41
CA GLY A 16 -8.16 -34.00 33.01
C GLY A 16 -8.93 -34.18 31.70
N ALA A 17 -8.82 -33.22 30.77
CA ALA A 17 -9.43 -33.30 29.44
C ALA A 17 -8.93 -34.53 28.65
N SER A 18 -9.76 -35.05 27.76
CA SER A 18 -9.40 -36.18 26.92
C SER A 18 -8.26 -35.85 25.94
N GLU A 19 -7.46 -36.88 25.57
CA GLU A 19 -6.41 -36.70 24.55
C GLU A 19 -6.98 -36.25 23.20
N GLU A 20 -8.20 -36.63 22.88
CA GLU A 20 -8.87 -36.21 21.65
C GLU A 20 -9.14 -34.70 21.65
N GLU A 21 -9.66 -34.13 22.75
CA GLU A 21 -9.86 -32.69 22.91
C GLU A 21 -8.54 -31.92 22.88
N LEU A 22 -7.50 -32.42 23.52
CA LEU A 22 -6.17 -31.82 23.55
C LEU A 22 -5.50 -31.87 22.17
N ALA A 23 -5.67 -32.96 21.42
CA ALA A 23 -5.13 -33.11 20.07
C ALA A 23 -5.69 -32.06 19.12
N VAL A 24 -7.00 -31.74 19.21
CA VAL A 24 -7.62 -30.68 18.40
C VAL A 24 -7.01 -29.31 18.71
N LEU A 25 -6.85 -28.99 19.99
CA LEU A 25 -6.26 -27.70 20.39
C LEU A 25 -4.78 -27.58 20.01
N ARG A 26 -4.01 -28.66 20.21
CA ARG A 26 -2.61 -28.73 19.81
C ARG A 26 -2.44 -28.63 18.27
N ALA A 27 -3.34 -29.25 17.50
CA ALA A 27 -3.34 -29.11 16.04
C ALA A 27 -3.64 -27.67 15.61
N ARG A 28 -4.58 -27.00 16.29
CA ARG A 28 -4.90 -25.58 16.06
C ARG A 28 -3.71 -24.69 16.41
N LEU A 29 -3.03 -24.95 17.53
CA LEU A 29 -1.83 -24.21 17.95
C LEU A 29 -0.73 -24.33 16.88
N ARG A 30 -0.37 -25.56 16.48
CA ARG A 30 0.62 -25.79 15.42
C ARG A 30 0.29 -25.05 14.12
N ARG A 31 -0.99 -24.98 13.75
CA ARG A 31 -1.42 -24.24 12.56
C ARG A 31 -1.22 -22.74 12.72
N ILE A 32 -1.53 -22.18 13.88
CA ILE A 32 -1.34 -20.75 14.17
C ILE A 32 0.15 -20.42 14.24
N ASP A 33 0.95 -21.25 14.91
CA ASP A 33 2.41 -21.06 14.98
C ASP A 33 3.07 -21.09 13.59
N GLY A 34 2.59 -21.96 12.71
CA GLY A 34 3.03 -22.01 11.32
C GLY A 34 2.64 -20.80 10.48
N MET A 35 1.71 -19.95 10.95
CA MET A 35 1.32 -18.71 10.32
C MET A 35 2.08 -17.48 10.84
N VAL A 36 2.85 -17.64 11.93
CA VAL A 36 3.65 -16.54 12.49
C VAL A 36 4.90 -16.32 11.63
N GLU A 37 4.98 -15.16 11.04
CA GLU A 37 6.13 -14.76 10.23
C GLU A 37 7.21 -14.11 11.08
N SER A 38 8.48 -14.39 10.77
CA SER A 38 9.62 -13.75 11.45
C SER A 38 9.75 -12.28 11.08
N ASN A 39 9.34 -11.90 9.88
CA ASN A 39 9.30 -10.53 9.38
C ASN A 39 8.00 -10.28 8.60
N PRO A 40 6.90 -9.94 9.28
CA PRO A 40 5.60 -9.75 8.64
C PRO A 40 5.58 -8.64 7.57
N MET A 41 6.44 -7.63 7.72
CA MET A 41 6.51 -6.52 6.75
C MET A 41 7.00 -7.00 5.37
N LEU A 42 7.92 -7.97 5.34
CA LEU A 42 8.49 -8.54 4.12
C LEU A 42 7.88 -9.90 3.74
N GLY A 43 6.87 -10.35 4.47
CA GLY A 43 6.24 -11.65 4.34
C GLY A 43 5.03 -11.70 3.42
N LEU A 44 4.06 -12.54 3.78
CA LEU A 44 2.85 -12.82 3.01
C LEU A 44 1.78 -11.75 3.22
N ARG A 45 1.85 -10.68 2.46
CA ARG A 45 0.90 -9.55 2.48
C ARG A 45 0.75 -8.92 1.09
N GLY A 46 -0.25 -8.03 0.93
CA GLY A 46 -0.48 -7.32 -0.32
C GLY A 46 -0.69 -8.28 -1.50
N VAL A 47 -0.08 -7.99 -2.64
CA VAL A 47 -0.19 -8.81 -3.84
C VAL A 47 0.21 -10.26 -3.63
N ARG A 48 1.20 -10.53 -2.76
CA ARG A 48 1.65 -11.91 -2.46
C ARG A 48 0.52 -12.74 -1.86
N LEU A 49 -0.27 -12.12 -0.96
CA LEU A 49 -1.44 -12.74 -0.37
C LEU A 49 -2.51 -13.01 -1.44
N SER A 50 -2.72 -12.07 -2.37
CA SER A 50 -3.67 -12.20 -3.47
C SER A 50 -3.30 -13.32 -4.44
N VAL A 51 -2.01 -13.52 -4.70
CA VAL A 51 -1.51 -14.60 -5.55
C VAL A 51 -1.66 -15.97 -4.86
N VAL A 52 -1.36 -16.06 -3.56
CA VAL A 52 -1.44 -17.32 -2.80
C VAL A 52 -2.89 -17.71 -2.49
N PHE A 53 -3.74 -16.75 -2.20
CA PHE A 53 -5.16 -16.95 -1.89
C PHE A 53 -6.03 -16.21 -2.91
N SER A 54 -6.16 -16.78 -4.11
CA SER A 54 -6.84 -16.17 -5.25
C SER A 54 -8.32 -15.82 -5.01
N ASP A 55 -8.98 -16.44 -4.05
CA ASP A 55 -10.37 -16.12 -3.69
C ASP A 55 -10.49 -14.78 -2.96
N LEU A 56 -9.40 -14.30 -2.34
CA LEU A 56 -9.42 -13.03 -1.62
C LEU A 56 -9.66 -11.82 -2.53
N PRO A 57 -8.87 -11.60 -3.59
CA PRO A 57 -9.13 -10.50 -4.53
C PRO A 57 -10.48 -10.66 -5.24
N LEU A 58 -10.93 -11.87 -5.54
CA LEU A 58 -12.26 -12.11 -6.13
C LEU A 58 -13.37 -11.51 -5.26
N MET A 59 -13.36 -11.82 -3.96
CA MET A 59 -14.35 -11.31 -2.99
C MET A 59 -14.27 -9.79 -2.86
N GLN A 60 -13.07 -9.23 -2.72
CA GLN A 60 -12.86 -7.79 -2.52
C GLN A 60 -13.29 -6.98 -3.73
N VAL A 61 -12.86 -7.38 -4.93
CA VAL A 61 -13.22 -6.70 -6.18
C VAL A 61 -14.72 -6.79 -6.44
N ARG A 62 -15.33 -7.97 -6.23
CA ARG A 62 -16.78 -8.13 -6.39
C ARG A 62 -17.56 -7.19 -5.47
N ALA A 63 -17.10 -7.02 -4.22
CA ALA A 63 -17.74 -6.07 -3.29
C ALA A 63 -17.68 -4.62 -3.79
N VAL A 64 -16.52 -4.17 -4.28
CA VAL A 64 -16.35 -2.81 -4.82
C VAL A 64 -17.18 -2.62 -6.09
N ALA A 65 -17.09 -3.54 -7.04
CA ALA A 65 -17.79 -3.48 -8.31
C ALA A 65 -19.32 -3.50 -8.12
N THR A 66 -19.83 -4.38 -7.24
CA THR A 66 -21.27 -4.45 -6.93
C THR A 66 -21.75 -3.15 -6.27
N ALA A 67 -20.98 -2.57 -5.35
CA ALA A 67 -21.34 -1.29 -4.73
C ALA A 67 -21.40 -0.16 -5.75
N ALA A 68 -20.40 -0.10 -6.65
CA ALA A 68 -20.37 0.88 -7.73
C ALA A 68 -21.59 0.74 -8.67
N ALA A 69 -21.89 -0.49 -9.10
CA ALA A 69 -23.05 -0.76 -9.97
C ALA A 69 -24.38 -0.31 -9.34
N ARG A 70 -24.58 -0.57 -8.05
CA ARG A 70 -25.78 -0.14 -7.31
C ARG A 70 -25.90 1.37 -7.23
N LEU A 71 -24.81 2.07 -6.92
CA LEU A 71 -24.79 3.53 -6.88
C LEU A 71 -25.10 4.16 -8.24
N ILE A 72 -24.59 3.60 -9.33
CA ILE A 72 -24.92 4.05 -10.69
C ILE A 72 -26.42 3.91 -10.96
N LYS A 73 -27.05 2.80 -10.57
CA LYS A 73 -28.51 2.61 -10.69
C LYS A 73 -29.33 3.61 -9.87
N GLU A 74 -28.76 4.11 -8.78
CA GLU A 74 -29.34 5.16 -7.94
C GLU A 74 -29.08 6.58 -8.48
N GLY A 75 -28.38 6.72 -9.61
CA GLY A 75 -28.05 8.00 -10.25
C GLY A 75 -26.86 8.72 -9.63
N VAL A 76 -26.05 8.02 -8.82
CA VAL A 76 -24.78 8.52 -8.30
C VAL A 76 -23.67 8.22 -9.31
N ASP A 77 -22.65 9.08 -9.40
CA ASP A 77 -21.44 8.86 -10.18
C ASP A 77 -20.29 8.37 -9.26
N PRO A 78 -20.19 7.07 -8.97
CA PRO A 78 -19.10 6.54 -8.19
C PRO A 78 -17.84 6.47 -9.06
N ARG A 79 -16.67 6.81 -8.47
CA ARG A 79 -15.38 6.79 -9.16
C ARG A 79 -14.38 5.94 -8.36
N PRO A 80 -14.64 4.64 -8.20
CA PRO A 80 -13.69 3.77 -7.53
C PRO A 80 -12.45 3.54 -8.40
N GLU A 81 -11.31 3.40 -7.75
CA GLU A 81 -10.06 2.91 -8.32
C GLU A 81 -9.59 1.72 -7.50
N ILE A 82 -9.05 0.70 -8.17
CA ILE A 82 -8.50 -0.47 -7.50
C ILE A 82 -6.99 -0.43 -7.61
N MET A 83 -6.32 -0.47 -6.47
CA MET A 83 -4.86 -0.37 -6.39
C MET A 83 -4.28 -1.65 -5.81
N VAL A 84 -3.38 -2.30 -6.56
CA VAL A 84 -2.69 -3.53 -6.13
C VAL A 84 -1.47 -3.14 -5.29
N PRO A 85 -1.44 -3.49 -3.98
CA PRO A 85 -0.35 -3.08 -3.10
C PRO A 85 0.85 -4.04 -3.16
N LEU A 86 2.01 -3.55 -2.77
CA LEU A 86 3.24 -4.32 -2.52
C LEU A 86 3.79 -5.07 -3.75
N VAL A 87 3.51 -4.54 -4.93
CA VAL A 87 4.03 -5.11 -6.18
C VAL A 87 5.55 -4.94 -6.24
N SER A 88 6.25 -6.01 -6.51
CA SER A 88 7.70 -6.07 -6.69
C SER A 88 8.09 -6.49 -8.11
N ILE A 89 7.30 -7.37 -8.71
CA ILE A 89 7.55 -8.00 -10.01
C ILE A 89 6.36 -7.68 -10.91
N THR A 90 6.60 -7.26 -12.14
CA THR A 90 5.56 -6.90 -13.10
C THR A 90 4.50 -7.99 -13.26
N ALA A 91 4.92 -9.27 -13.29
CA ALA A 91 4.00 -10.40 -13.41
C ALA A 91 3.01 -10.53 -12.23
N GLU A 92 3.37 -10.09 -11.02
CA GLU A 92 2.44 -10.06 -9.86
C GLU A 92 1.27 -9.13 -10.15
N HIS A 93 1.56 -7.94 -10.72
CA HIS A 93 0.54 -6.98 -11.11
C HIS A 93 -0.33 -7.51 -12.25
N VAL A 94 0.29 -8.00 -13.31
CA VAL A 94 -0.41 -8.53 -14.51
C VAL A 94 -1.41 -9.63 -14.12
N GLN A 95 -0.97 -10.66 -13.39
CA GLN A 95 -1.85 -11.76 -12.98
C GLN A 95 -2.99 -11.30 -12.07
N THR A 96 -2.70 -10.36 -11.16
CA THR A 96 -3.73 -9.84 -10.26
C THR A 96 -4.73 -8.96 -11.03
N ARG A 97 -4.25 -8.14 -11.97
CA ARG A 97 -5.09 -7.31 -12.84
C ARG A 97 -6.05 -8.15 -13.69
N GLU A 98 -5.59 -9.23 -14.28
CA GLU A 98 -6.45 -10.17 -15.04
C GLU A 98 -7.62 -10.70 -14.20
N VAL A 99 -7.36 -11.02 -12.93
CA VAL A 99 -8.41 -11.45 -11.99
C VAL A 99 -9.39 -10.32 -11.71
N ILE A 100 -8.87 -9.10 -11.45
CA ILE A 100 -9.68 -7.92 -11.15
C ILE A 100 -10.60 -7.58 -12.33
N GLU A 101 -10.05 -7.46 -13.54
CA GLU A 101 -10.79 -7.10 -14.74
C GLU A 101 -11.89 -8.14 -15.08
N ARG A 102 -11.58 -9.43 -14.91
CA ARG A 102 -12.58 -10.49 -15.07
C ARG A 102 -13.76 -10.32 -14.12
N VAL A 103 -13.51 -10.06 -12.83
CA VAL A 103 -14.57 -9.87 -11.83
C VAL A 103 -15.40 -8.62 -12.11
N ILE A 104 -14.75 -7.52 -12.55
CA ILE A 104 -15.45 -6.30 -12.95
C ILE A 104 -16.40 -6.60 -14.13
N ALA A 105 -15.92 -7.32 -15.13
CA ALA A 105 -16.75 -7.71 -16.28
C ALA A 105 -17.92 -8.62 -15.90
N GLU A 106 -17.70 -9.60 -15.01
CA GLU A 106 -18.76 -10.47 -14.48
C GLU A 106 -19.86 -9.66 -13.78
N VAL A 107 -19.47 -8.75 -12.85
CA VAL A 107 -20.41 -7.93 -12.11
C VAL A 107 -21.13 -6.93 -13.03
N SER A 108 -20.41 -6.34 -13.99
CA SER A 108 -20.99 -5.47 -15.02
C SER A 108 -22.13 -6.17 -15.78
N ALA A 109 -21.89 -7.40 -16.20
CA ALA A 109 -22.90 -8.22 -16.89
C ALA A 109 -24.07 -8.64 -15.97
N GLU A 110 -23.78 -9.07 -14.75
CA GLU A 110 -24.79 -9.47 -13.75
C GLU A 110 -25.72 -8.30 -13.37
N GLU A 111 -25.15 -7.13 -13.18
CA GLU A 111 -25.91 -5.92 -12.76
C GLU A 111 -26.48 -5.14 -13.95
N GLY A 112 -26.09 -5.45 -15.19
CA GLY A 112 -26.54 -4.74 -16.40
C GLY A 112 -26.11 -3.26 -16.42
N VAL A 113 -24.91 -2.97 -15.90
CA VAL A 113 -24.33 -1.63 -15.79
C VAL A 113 -22.89 -1.67 -16.30
N GLU A 114 -22.51 -0.72 -17.14
CA GLU A 114 -21.11 -0.59 -17.58
C GLU A 114 -20.27 -0.06 -16.40
N LEU A 115 -19.23 -0.80 -16.05
CA LEU A 115 -18.29 -0.45 -15.00
C LEU A 115 -16.92 -0.18 -15.63
N ASN A 116 -16.43 1.03 -15.49
CA ASN A 116 -15.08 1.42 -15.86
C ASN A 116 -14.31 1.77 -14.58
N ILE A 117 -13.59 0.79 -14.04
CA ILE A 117 -12.83 0.91 -12.79
C ILE A 117 -11.34 0.80 -13.12
N PRO A 118 -10.58 1.91 -13.02
CA PRO A 118 -9.14 1.87 -13.26
C PRO A 118 -8.42 0.93 -12.27
N VAL A 119 -7.40 0.23 -12.78
CA VAL A 119 -6.57 -0.70 -11.99
C VAL A 119 -5.13 -0.24 -12.02
N GLY A 120 -4.68 0.30 -10.90
CA GLY A 120 -3.31 0.77 -10.71
C GLY A 120 -2.52 -0.07 -9.71
N THR A 121 -1.33 0.38 -9.41
CA THR A 121 -0.47 -0.28 -8.43
C THR A 121 0.16 0.70 -7.46
N MET A 122 0.47 0.20 -6.27
CA MET A 122 1.27 0.92 -5.29
C MET A 122 2.76 0.62 -5.52
N LEU A 123 3.53 1.69 -5.77
CA LEU A 123 4.99 1.62 -5.81
C LEU A 123 5.53 1.94 -4.41
N GLU A 124 5.89 0.92 -3.67
CA GLU A 124 6.31 1.03 -2.28
C GLU A 124 7.52 0.16 -1.94
N LEU A 125 8.14 -0.38 -2.99
CA LEU A 125 9.40 -1.11 -2.91
C LEU A 125 10.40 -0.50 -3.89
N PRO A 126 11.69 -0.33 -3.53
CA PRO A 126 12.71 0.24 -4.41
C PRO A 126 12.79 -0.48 -5.77
N ARG A 127 12.68 -1.82 -5.78
CA ARG A 127 12.68 -2.59 -7.02
C ARG A 127 11.54 -2.16 -7.95
N ALA A 128 10.33 -1.96 -7.43
CA ALA A 128 9.19 -1.53 -8.24
C ALA A 128 9.43 -0.15 -8.86
N CYS A 129 10.02 0.79 -8.11
CA CYS A 129 10.41 2.09 -8.64
C CYS A 129 11.45 1.98 -9.77
N MET A 130 12.40 1.06 -9.65
CA MET A 130 13.44 0.84 -10.67
C MET A 130 12.90 0.26 -11.98
N VAL A 131 11.81 -0.52 -11.94
CA VAL A 131 11.17 -1.14 -13.13
C VAL A 131 9.80 -0.53 -13.42
N ALA A 132 9.60 0.74 -13.04
CA ALA A 132 8.32 1.43 -13.19
C ALA A 132 7.86 1.54 -14.65
N ASP A 133 8.79 1.65 -15.59
CA ASP A 133 8.53 1.58 -17.03
C ASP A 133 7.88 0.25 -17.45
N GLU A 134 8.39 -0.89 -16.95
CA GLU A 134 7.81 -2.19 -17.25
C GLU A 134 6.38 -2.31 -16.67
N ILE A 135 6.17 -1.83 -15.44
CA ILE A 135 4.88 -1.90 -14.76
C ILE A 135 3.86 -0.96 -15.43
N ALA A 136 4.29 0.21 -15.89
CA ALA A 136 3.44 1.23 -16.50
C ALA A 136 2.71 0.75 -17.78
N HIS A 137 3.22 -0.26 -18.49
CA HIS A 137 2.51 -0.89 -19.60
C HIS A 137 1.24 -1.62 -19.16
N HIS A 138 1.09 -1.89 -17.87
CA HIS A 138 0.03 -2.76 -17.33
C HIS A 138 -0.77 -2.08 -16.20
N ALA A 139 -0.52 -0.82 -15.89
CA ALA A 139 -1.20 -0.09 -14.83
C ALA A 139 -1.82 1.21 -15.37
N ASP A 140 -3.00 1.55 -14.87
CA ASP A 140 -3.70 2.78 -15.26
C ASP A 140 -3.18 3.99 -14.48
N PHE A 141 -2.67 3.77 -13.25
CA PHE A 141 -2.09 4.80 -12.41
C PHE A 141 -1.07 4.21 -11.43
N PHE A 142 -0.23 5.08 -10.88
CA PHE A 142 0.66 4.73 -9.75
C PHE A 142 0.33 5.54 -8.51
N CYS A 143 0.43 4.89 -7.35
CA CYS A 143 0.42 5.57 -6.07
C CYS A 143 1.65 5.14 -5.27
N PHE A 144 2.37 6.07 -4.69
CA PHE A 144 3.55 5.77 -3.89
C PHE A 144 3.18 5.56 -2.42
N GLY A 145 3.38 4.33 -1.93
CA GLY A 145 3.25 3.98 -0.51
C GLY A 145 4.52 4.35 0.25
N THR A 146 4.67 5.63 0.58
CA THR A 146 5.92 6.18 1.09
C THR A 146 6.32 5.64 2.46
N ASN A 147 5.40 5.07 3.24
CA ASN A 147 5.74 4.39 4.49
C ASN A 147 6.61 3.15 4.24
N ASP A 148 6.11 2.21 3.42
CA ASP A 148 6.84 1.00 3.08
C ASP A 148 8.06 1.28 2.21
N LEU A 149 7.97 2.26 1.30
CA LEU A 149 9.11 2.67 0.48
C LEU A 149 10.26 3.21 1.35
N THR A 150 9.96 3.98 2.39
CA THR A 150 10.96 4.47 3.35
C THR A 150 11.57 3.30 4.14
N GLN A 151 10.73 2.42 4.69
CA GLN A 151 11.19 1.26 5.44
C GLN A 151 12.14 0.38 4.63
N THR A 152 11.77 0.09 3.39
CA THR A 152 12.54 -0.81 2.51
C THR A 152 13.79 -0.15 1.95
N THR A 153 13.78 1.17 1.71
CA THR A 153 14.95 1.92 1.24
C THR A 153 16.01 2.02 2.34
N PHE A 154 15.61 2.32 3.58
CA PHE A 154 16.53 2.39 4.71
C PHE A 154 16.86 1.02 5.31
N GLY A 155 16.04 -0.01 5.06
CA GLY A 155 16.12 -1.27 5.78
C GLY A 155 15.73 -1.13 7.26
N PHE A 156 14.85 -0.17 7.58
CA PHE A 156 14.38 0.08 8.94
C PHE A 156 12.94 -0.41 9.12
N SER A 157 12.69 -1.16 10.19
CA SER A 157 11.33 -1.34 10.68
C SER A 157 10.89 -0.07 11.41
N ARG A 158 9.81 0.57 10.99
CA ARG A 158 9.32 1.83 11.58
C ARG A 158 9.14 1.70 13.09
N ASP A 159 8.37 0.71 13.51
CA ASP A 159 8.02 0.51 14.93
C ASP A 159 9.26 0.27 15.80
N ASP A 160 10.23 -0.49 15.28
CA ASP A 160 11.48 -0.73 15.98
C ASP A 160 12.42 0.48 15.97
N ALA A 161 12.54 1.16 14.83
CA ALA A 161 13.49 2.24 14.64
C ALA A 161 13.09 3.50 15.42
N GLU A 162 11.81 3.91 15.34
CA GLU A 162 11.30 5.09 16.05
C GLU A 162 11.41 4.94 17.56
N ALA A 163 11.16 3.74 18.08
CA ALA A 163 11.24 3.48 19.52
C ALA A 163 12.67 3.32 20.06
N LYS A 164 13.62 2.85 19.22
CA LYS A 164 14.93 2.39 19.73
C LYS A 164 16.09 3.31 19.37
N PHE A 165 16.24 3.73 18.11
CA PHE A 165 17.46 4.41 17.70
C PHE A 165 17.32 5.72 16.91
N ILE A 166 16.19 5.99 16.23
CA ILE A 166 15.99 7.26 15.50
C ILE A 166 16.18 8.48 16.39
N PRO A 167 15.63 8.54 17.62
CA PRO A 167 15.85 9.68 18.50
C PRO A 167 17.33 9.92 18.80
N LEU A 168 18.10 8.85 18.99
CA LEU A 168 19.55 8.94 19.19
C LEU A 168 20.29 9.39 17.93
N TYR A 169 19.89 8.92 16.76
CA TYR A 169 20.48 9.32 15.47
C TYR A 169 20.24 10.81 15.21
N MET A 170 19.07 11.33 15.52
CA MET A 170 18.76 12.75 15.42
C MET A 170 19.58 13.58 16.44
N HIS A 171 19.65 13.12 17.69
CA HIS A 171 20.50 13.76 18.71
C HIS A 171 21.97 13.84 18.29
N LYS A 172 22.50 12.77 17.71
CA LYS A 172 23.87 12.70 17.18
C LYS A 172 24.06 13.36 15.81
N LYS A 173 23.01 13.93 15.23
CA LYS A 173 23.01 14.53 13.88
C LYS A 173 23.43 13.57 12.76
N ILE A 174 23.19 12.27 12.94
CA ILE A 174 23.32 11.24 11.89
C ILE A 174 22.15 11.37 10.92
N LEU A 175 20.94 11.57 11.46
CA LEU A 175 19.75 11.95 10.69
C LEU A 175 19.44 13.42 10.95
N LYS A 176 19.03 14.14 9.92
CA LYS A 176 18.57 15.54 10.01
C LYS A 176 17.12 15.62 10.47
N ASP A 177 16.27 14.82 9.88
CA ASP A 177 14.84 14.72 10.15
C ASP A 177 14.49 13.24 10.37
N ASN A 178 13.36 12.94 11.03
CA ASN A 178 12.84 11.57 11.10
C ASN A 178 12.32 11.18 9.71
N PRO A 179 12.88 10.13 9.07
CA PRO A 179 12.51 9.75 7.70
C PRO A 179 11.08 9.20 7.58
N PHE A 180 10.42 8.91 8.69
CA PHE A 180 9.00 8.49 8.71
C PHE A 180 8.02 9.66 8.87
N GLU A 181 8.52 10.87 9.17
CA GLU A 181 7.73 12.09 9.25
C GLU A 181 7.95 12.98 8.02
N THR A 182 9.21 13.21 7.65
CA THR A 182 9.61 14.01 6.49
C THR A 182 10.35 13.11 5.50
N ILE A 183 9.93 13.15 4.24
CA ILE A 183 10.49 12.29 3.19
C ILE A 183 11.99 12.53 3.01
N ASP A 184 12.74 11.44 3.02
CA ASP A 184 14.18 11.48 2.74
C ASP A 184 14.47 11.72 1.26
N THR A 185 15.59 12.37 0.97
CA THR A 185 15.97 12.72 -0.40
C THR A 185 16.18 11.51 -1.30
N ALA A 186 16.69 10.39 -0.78
CA ALA A 186 16.87 9.17 -1.56
C ALA A 186 15.51 8.50 -1.87
N VAL A 187 14.57 8.55 -0.93
CA VAL A 187 13.20 8.06 -1.15
C VAL A 187 12.49 8.95 -2.18
N LEU A 188 12.64 10.27 -2.08
CA LEU A 188 12.09 11.23 -3.04
C LEU A 188 12.65 10.99 -4.46
N GLU A 189 13.93 10.67 -4.57
CA GLU A 189 14.58 10.36 -5.85
C GLU A 189 14.03 9.07 -6.48
N LEU A 190 13.72 8.04 -5.67
CA LEU A 190 13.04 6.84 -6.17
C LEU A 190 11.65 7.16 -6.72
N VAL A 191 10.90 8.05 -6.03
CA VAL A 191 9.60 8.52 -6.52
C VAL A 191 9.76 9.26 -7.85
N ARG A 192 10.67 10.24 -7.91
CA ARG A 192 10.96 11.01 -9.14
C ARG A 192 11.30 10.12 -10.32
N MET A 193 12.23 9.20 -10.12
CA MET A 193 12.65 8.26 -11.16
C MET A 193 11.48 7.41 -11.68
N ALA A 194 10.62 6.94 -10.77
CA ALA A 194 9.46 6.12 -11.15
C ALA A 194 8.39 6.94 -11.89
N VAL A 195 8.17 8.20 -11.51
CA VAL A 195 7.26 9.12 -12.22
C VAL A 195 7.79 9.37 -13.64
N GLU A 196 9.07 9.70 -13.80
CA GLU A 196 9.69 9.93 -15.12
C GLU A 196 9.54 8.70 -16.03
N LYS A 197 9.83 7.52 -15.52
CA LYS A 197 9.70 6.26 -16.26
C LYS A 197 8.23 5.98 -16.63
N GLY A 198 7.32 6.15 -15.68
CA GLY A 198 5.89 5.95 -15.89
C GLY A 198 5.33 6.90 -16.96
N ARG A 199 5.60 8.20 -16.86
CA ARG A 199 5.16 9.22 -17.85
C ARG A 199 5.77 8.99 -19.23
N ALA A 200 7.01 8.54 -19.30
CA ALA A 200 7.64 8.21 -20.58
C ALA A 200 6.97 7.02 -21.28
N THR A 201 6.40 6.08 -20.51
CA THR A 201 5.72 4.88 -21.02
C THR A 201 4.24 5.14 -21.28
N ASN A 202 3.55 5.84 -20.38
CA ASN A 202 2.14 6.20 -20.46
C ASN A 202 1.95 7.67 -20.05
N PRO A 203 1.92 8.60 -21.02
CA PRO A 203 1.81 10.03 -20.75
C PRO A 203 0.52 10.46 -20.03
N ASP A 204 -0.55 9.69 -20.17
CA ASP A 204 -1.85 9.96 -19.54
C ASP A 204 -1.97 9.40 -18.11
N MET A 205 -0.95 8.68 -17.65
CA MET A 205 -0.91 8.11 -16.31
C MET A 205 -0.84 9.20 -15.25
N HIS A 206 -1.61 9.05 -14.17
CA HIS A 206 -1.50 9.91 -13.01
C HIS A 206 -0.75 9.25 -11.85
N PHE A 207 -0.12 10.08 -11.02
CA PHE A 207 0.78 9.69 -9.96
C PHE A 207 0.35 10.30 -8.64
N GLY A 208 0.03 9.45 -7.68
CA GLY A 208 -0.37 9.87 -6.34
C GLY A 208 0.62 9.45 -5.27
N VAL A 209 0.47 10.04 -4.10
CA VAL A 209 1.22 9.63 -2.91
C VAL A 209 0.26 9.38 -1.77
N CYS A 210 0.45 8.28 -1.09
CA CYS A 210 -0.17 7.99 0.20
C CYS A 210 0.90 7.68 1.25
N GLY A 211 0.52 7.74 2.51
CA GLY A 211 1.41 7.58 3.64
C GLY A 211 1.55 8.89 4.44
N GLU A 212 2.34 8.88 5.49
CA GLU A 212 2.48 10.00 6.41
C GLU A 212 3.03 11.27 5.73
N HIS A 213 3.90 11.10 4.74
CA HIS A 213 4.53 12.19 3.99
C HIS A 213 3.54 13.04 3.18
N GLY A 214 2.38 12.47 2.78
CA GLY A 214 1.30 13.22 2.15
C GLY A 214 0.65 14.28 3.05
N GLY A 215 0.94 14.28 4.34
CA GLY A 215 0.49 15.27 5.31
C GLY A 215 1.59 16.18 5.86
N ASP A 216 2.84 16.01 5.44
CA ASP A 216 3.98 16.83 5.88
C ASP A 216 4.31 17.93 4.84
N PRO A 217 4.31 19.23 5.23
CA PRO A 217 4.53 20.33 4.29
C PRO A 217 5.86 20.29 3.53
N LYS A 218 6.95 19.85 4.17
CA LYS A 218 8.26 19.73 3.49
C LYS A 218 8.22 18.63 2.43
N SER A 219 7.66 17.49 2.80
CA SER A 219 7.49 16.35 1.90
C SER A 219 6.60 16.70 0.70
N ILE A 220 5.46 17.36 0.94
CA ILE A 220 4.53 17.79 -0.10
C ILE A 220 5.24 18.69 -1.13
N LYS A 221 6.04 19.67 -0.68
CA LYS A 221 6.80 20.53 -1.59
C LYS A 221 7.79 19.74 -2.44
N GLY A 222 8.52 18.81 -1.86
CA GLY A 222 9.43 17.92 -2.59
C GLY A 222 8.70 17.06 -3.61
N LEU A 223 7.58 16.44 -3.20
CA LEU A 223 6.78 15.58 -4.05
C LEU A 223 6.25 16.30 -5.30
N PHE A 224 5.72 17.51 -5.15
CA PHE A 224 5.24 18.29 -6.31
C PHE A 224 6.38 18.90 -7.13
N ASN A 225 7.37 19.55 -6.50
CA ASN A 225 8.36 20.34 -7.21
C ASN A 225 9.56 19.53 -7.73
N VAL A 226 9.84 18.36 -7.14
CA VAL A 226 10.98 17.51 -7.53
C VAL A 226 10.53 16.21 -8.18
N ALA A 227 9.53 15.54 -7.62
CA ALA A 227 9.07 14.26 -8.13
C ALA A 227 7.90 14.38 -9.14
N ASP A 228 7.30 15.55 -9.29
CA ASP A 228 6.24 15.85 -10.25
C ASP A 228 5.02 14.92 -10.12
N VAL A 229 4.57 14.68 -8.86
CA VAL A 229 3.34 13.94 -8.60
C VAL A 229 2.11 14.81 -8.83
N ASP A 230 0.98 14.18 -9.17
CA ASP A 230 -0.27 14.88 -9.48
C ASP A 230 -1.11 15.15 -8.25
N TYR A 231 -1.05 14.28 -7.24
CA TYR A 231 -1.81 14.43 -6.01
C TYR A 231 -1.14 13.77 -4.79
N VAL A 232 -1.56 14.21 -3.60
CA VAL A 232 -1.24 13.57 -2.34
C VAL A 232 -2.53 13.27 -1.57
N SER A 233 -2.56 12.16 -0.86
CA SER A 233 -3.60 11.83 0.11
C SER A 233 -3.04 11.89 1.53
N CYS A 234 -3.88 12.31 2.48
CA CYS A 234 -3.50 12.39 3.89
C CYS A 234 -4.73 12.17 4.78
N SER A 235 -4.52 12.03 6.08
CA SER A 235 -5.61 11.94 7.05
C SER A 235 -6.51 13.18 6.99
N PRO A 236 -7.83 13.08 7.27
CA PRO A 236 -8.77 14.19 7.17
C PRO A 236 -8.33 15.46 7.92
N TYR A 237 -7.71 15.31 9.09
CA TYR A 237 -7.24 16.42 9.91
C TYR A 237 -6.07 17.19 9.31
N ARG A 238 -5.30 16.55 8.40
CA ARG A 238 -4.15 17.15 7.71
C ARG A 238 -4.51 17.80 6.36
N VAL A 239 -5.71 17.59 5.85
CA VAL A 239 -6.15 18.13 4.55
C VAL A 239 -5.97 19.64 4.42
N PRO A 240 -6.36 20.50 5.40
CA PRO A 240 -6.13 21.94 5.29
C PRO A 240 -4.65 22.30 5.15
N LEU A 241 -3.78 21.63 5.92
CA LEU A 241 -2.34 21.84 5.89
C LEU A 241 -1.73 21.35 4.55
N ALA A 242 -2.14 20.19 4.07
CA ALA A 242 -1.69 19.64 2.80
C ALA A 242 -2.08 20.53 1.62
N ARG A 243 -3.31 21.05 1.59
CA ARG A 243 -3.75 22.00 0.57
C ARG A 243 -2.93 23.30 0.56
N LEU A 244 -2.63 23.83 1.74
CA LEU A 244 -1.79 25.03 1.87
C LEU A 244 -0.37 24.75 1.35
N ALA A 245 0.23 23.64 1.74
CA ALA A 245 1.56 23.25 1.30
C ALA A 245 1.65 23.01 -0.22
N ALA A 246 0.64 22.38 -0.82
CA ALA A 246 0.56 22.18 -2.26
C ALA A 246 0.43 23.52 -3.02
N ALA A 247 -0.40 24.45 -2.51
CA ALA A 247 -0.51 25.79 -3.09
C ALA A 247 0.80 26.57 -2.99
N GLN A 248 1.51 26.47 -1.86
CA GLN A 248 2.83 27.09 -1.72
C GLN A 248 3.86 26.48 -2.68
N ALA A 249 3.88 25.15 -2.85
CA ALA A 249 4.75 24.47 -3.79
C ALA A 249 4.53 25.00 -5.22
N LYS A 250 3.28 25.13 -5.64
CA LYS A 250 2.92 25.68 -6.96
C LYS A 250 3.44 27.10 -7.16
N LEU A 251 3.21 27.99 -6.19
CA LEU A 251 3.66 29.38 -6.25
C LEU A 251 5.19 29.49 -6.26
N GLU A 252 5.89 28.67 -5.48
CA GLU A 252 7.36 28.62 -5.47
C GLU A 252 7.92 28.21 -6.85
N ALA A 253 7.30 27.21 -7.49
CA ALA A 253 7.70 26.78 -8.84
C ALA A 253 7.50 27.90 -9.89
N GLU A 254 6.37 28.60 -9.84
CA GLU A 254 6.06 29.72 -10.76
C GLU A 254 7.00 30.92 -10.59
N HIS A 255 7.53 31.18 -9.39
CA HIS A 255 8.47 32.26 -9.11
C HIS A 255 9.94 31.89 -9.40
N SER A 256 10.23 30.62 -9.60
CA SER A 256 11.59 30.10 -9.85
C SER A 256 11.84 29.84 -11.35
N ALA A 257 10.80 29.88 -12.17
CA ALA A 257 10.85 29.75 -13.64
C ALA A 257 10.97 31.10 -14.33
#